data_c2568577863ef0677bdfcc30869fe010
#
_entry.id   c2568577863ef0677bdfcc30869fe010
#
_cell.length_a   1.000
_cell.length_b   1.000
_cell.length_c   1.000
_cell.angle_alpha   90.00
_cell.angle_beta   90.00
_cell.angle_gamma   90.00
#
_symmetry.space_group_name_H-M   'P 1'
#
loop_
_entity.id
_entity.type
_entity.pdbx_description
1 polymer ?
#
loop_
_entity_poly.entity_id
_entity_poly.type
_entity_poly.pdbx_seq_one_letter_code
_entity_poly.pdbx_strand_id
1 'polypeptide(L)'
;MSGFNAEAIKQDFPILDQIVNDEPLVYLDNAATTQKPTRVLAAIENYYLRDNANVHRGVHTLAERATAAYEAARERVRSFINAASSREVLFTRGTTTGLNWVAQFAAERLQPGDEVMISIMEHHSNVIPWQEACRKTGAKLVYVYLKDGALDMDDFRAKLNERTKFVSLAHASNVLGVINPIKEIAQLVHQQGALLVVDGAQSIPHMKIDVQDLDADFFAFSGHKMAGPTGIGVLYGKEELLEQMSPVEFGGEMIDFVYEQEATWKELPWKFEAGTPNMAGAIGLAAAIDYLEDLGMDAIAQHEQDLIAYVFPKLQAVEGLTIYGSQDLAQRSGVIAFNLDGLHPHDVATALDYEGVAVRAGHHCAQPLLTYLQVPATVRASFYIYNTYADCDKLVDALEKTKEFFNGAF
;
A
#
# COMPACT_ATOMS: atom_id res chain seq x y z
N MET A 1 -17.23 23.26 -6.16
CA MET A 1 -16.64 22.22 -7.04
C MET A 1 -15.14 22.36 -6.88
N SER A 2 -14.45 21.32 -6.42
CA SER A 2 -13.01 21.33 -6.22
C SER A 2 -12.32 21.60 -7.56
N GLY A 3 -11.26 22.41 -7.58
CA GLY A 3 -10.47 22.70 -8.78
C GLY A 3 -9.61 21.50 -9.25
N PHE A 4 -9.94 20.27 -8.82
CA PHE A 4 -9.25 19.06 -9.20
C PHE A 4 -9.63 18.67 -10.64
N ASN A 5 -8.66 18.72 -11.55
CA ASN A 5 -8.88 18.47 -12.97
C ASN A 5 -8.18 17.19 -13.40
N ALA A 6 -8.86 16.05 -13.27
CA ALA A 6 -8.32 14.73 -13.62
C ALA A 6 -7.93 14.61 -15.10
N GLU A 7 -8.64 15.29 -16.01
CA GLU A 7 -8.29 15.30 -17.44
C GLU A 7 -6.95 16.00 -17.71
N ALA A 8 -6.66 17.08 -17.01
CA ALA A 8 -5.37 17.75 -17.10
C ALA A 8 -4.26 16.89 -16.45
N ILE A 9 -4.54 16.30 -15.31
CA ILE A 9 -3.62 15.39 -14.59
C ILE A 9 -3.26 14.19 -15.47
N LYS A 10 -4.22 13.60 -16.19
CA LYS A 10 -4.02 12.45 -17.07
C LYS A 10 -2.94 12.71 -18.13
N GLN A 11 -2.77 13.95 -18.57
CA GLN A 11 -1.74 14.35 -19.56
C GLN A 11 -0.31 14.20 -19.03
N ASP A 12 -0.11 14.18 -17.71
CA ASP A 12 1.19 13.95 -17.08
C ASP A 12 1.61 12.47 -17.17
N PHE A 13 0.71 11.58 -17.58
CA PHE A 13 0.89 10.13 -17.63
C PHE A 13 0.81 9.60 -19.06
N PRO A 14 1.89 9.65 -19.85
CA PRO A 14 1.86 9.29 -21.30
C PRO A 14 1.38 7.86 -21.57
N ILE A 15 1.57 6.94 -20.61
CA ILE A 15 1.12 5.55 -20.72
C ILE A 15 -0.41 5.44 -20.84
N LEU A 16 -1.15 6.42 -20.36
CA LEU A 16 -2.62 6.44 -20.43
C LEU A 16 -3.15 6.90 -21.79
N ASP A 17 -2.30 7.45 -22.65
CA ASP A 17 -2.64 7.85 -24.02
C ASP A 17 -2.36 6.70 -25.00
N GLN A 18 -3.03 5.56 -24.77
CA GLN A 18 -2.89 4.36 -25.60
C GLN A 18 -4.26 3.87 -26.07
N ILE A 19 -4.25 3.22 -27.23
CA ILE A 19 -5.37 2.42 -27.75
C ILE A 19 -5.07 0.97 -27.45
N VAL A 20 -5.97 0.29 -26.77
CA VAL A 20 -5.89 -1.13 -26.43
C VAL A 20 -7.15 -1.82 -27.00
N ASN A 21 -6.96 -2.85 -27.80
CA ASN A 21 -8.05 -3.56 -28.49
C ASN A 21 -9.00 -2.61 -29.27
N ASP A 22 -8.40 -1.64 -29.99
CA ASP A 22 -9.11 -0.60 -30.76
C ASP A 22 -9.91 0.41 -29.91
N GLU A 23 -9.80 0.37 -28.58
CA GLU A 23 -10.47 1.26 -27.63
C GLU A 23 -9.48 2.13 -26.84
N PRO A 24 -9.83 3.37 -26.45
CA PRO A 24 -9.01 4.17 -25.54
C PRO A 24 -8.84 3.45 -24.19
N LEU A 25 -7.60 3.42 -23.66
CA LEU A 25 -7.31 2.77 -22.39
C LEU A 25 -7.99 3.46 -21.21
N VAL A 26 -8.77 2.70 -20.46
CA VAL A 26 -9.27 3.04 -19.13
C VAL A 26 -8.56 2.16 -18.11
N TYR A 27 -7.59 2.71 -17.38
CA TYR A 27 -6.77 1.96 -16.42
C TYR A 27 -7.40 2.01 -15.02
N LEU A 28 -7.92 0.88 -14.56
CA LEU A 28 -8.59 0.71 -13.26
C LEU A 28 -7.96 -0.40 -12.40
N ASP A 29 -6.65 -0.66 -12.56
CA ASP A 29 -5.89 -1.60 -11.71
C ASP A 29 -4.88 -0.87 -10.81
N ASN A 30 -5.24 0.31 -10.30
CA ASN A 30 -4.37 1.18 -9.51
C ASN A 30 -3.99 0.57 -8.15
N ALA A 31 -4.83 -0.27 -7.55
CA ALA A 31 -4.51 -0.97 -6.31
C ALA A 31 -3.40 -2.03 -6.48
N ALA A 32 -3.12 -2.49 -7.70
CA ALA A 32 -1.97 -3.33 -8.00
C ALA A 32 -0.71 -2.48 -8.16
N THR A 33 -0.74 -1.47 -9.01
CA THR A 33 0.30 -0.45 -9.20
C THR A 33 -0.30 0.77 -9.89
N THR A 34 0.12 1.96 -9.51
CA THR A 34 -0.29 3.20 -10.19
C THR A 34 0.64 3.51 -11.34
N GLN A 35 0.22 4.37 -12.28
CA GLN A 35 1.07 4.89 -13.34
C GLN A 35 2.02 5.97 -12.80
N LYS A 36 3.06 6.30 -13.59
CA LYS A 36 4.13 7.23 -13.17
C LYS A 36 4.05 8.50 -14.01
N PRO A 37 3.97 9.70 -13.39
CA PRO A 37 3.99 10.95 -14.13
C PRO A 37 5.38 11.22 -14.70
N THR A 38 5.42 11.97 -15.79
CA THR A 38 6.68 12.40 -16.46
C THR A 38 7.68 13.03 -15.51
N ARG A 39 7.21 13.77 -14.50
CA ARG A 39 8.06 14.37 -13.46
C ARG A 39 8.88 13.34 -12.68
N VAL A 40 8.28 12.20 -12.33
CA VAL A 40 8.97 11.11 -11.63
C VAL A 40 9.98 10.42 -12.53
N LEU A 41 9.59 10.14 -13.77
CA LEU A 41 10.48 9.55 -14.77
C LEU A 41 11.70 10.45 -15.03
N ALA A 42 11.49 11.75 -15.22
CA ALA A 42 12.53 12.73 -15.41
C ALA A 42 13.50 12.85 -14.22
N ALA A 43 12.99 12.74 -12.97
CA ALA A 43 13.84 12.76 -11.78
C ALA A 43 14.81 11.57 -11.74
N ILE A 44 14.33 10.38 -12.08
CA ILE A 44 15.14 9.15 -12.15
C ILE A 44 16.16 9.25 -13.28
N GLU A 45 15.72 9.66 -14.46
CA GLU A 45 16.59 9.84 -15.62
C GLU A 45 17.71 10.87 -15.34
N ASN A 46 17.35 12.02 -14.79
CA ASN A 46 18.30 13.07 -14.46
C ASN A 46 19.36 12.61 -13.44
N TYR A 47 18.96 11.81 -12.44
CA TYR A 47 19.90 11.23 -11.49
C TYR A 47 20.95 10.37 -12.21
N TYR A 48 20.55 9.46 -13.07
CA TYR A 48 21.49 8.59 -13.80
C TYR A 48 22.34 9.34 -14.82
N LEU A 49 21.79 10.35 -15.47
CA LEU A 49 22.54 11.13 -16.48
C LEU A 49 23.54 12.11 -15.88
N ARG A 50 23.38 12.56 -14.61
CA ARG A 50 24.16 13.68 -14.07
C ARG A 50 24.83 13.44 -12.73
N ASP A 51 24.21 12.67 -11.82
CA ASP A 51 24.61 12.63 -10.43
C ASP A 51 24.84 11.19 -9.89
N ASN A 52 24.82 10.17 -10.78
CA ASN A 52 24.99 8.78 -10.37
C ASN A 52 26.35 8.53 -9.73
N ALA A 53 26.35 8.28 -8.42
CA ALA A 53 27.50 7.86 -7.64
C ALA A 53 27.04 7.10 -6.40
N ASN A 54 27.95 6.33 -5.76
CA ASN A 54 27.64 5.74 -4.47
C ASN A 54 27.57 6.81 -3.37
N VAL A 55 26.72 6.56 -2.36
CA VAL A 55 26.41 7.52 -1.29
C VAL A 55 27.31 7.32 -0.06
N HIS A 56 27.35 8.33 0.82
CA HIS A 56 27.95 8.39 2.16
C HIS A 56 29.49 8.29 2.22
N ARG A 57 30.16 7.47 1.42
CA ARG A 57 31.63 7.22 1.54
C ARG A 57 32.49 7.90 0.50
N GLY A 58 31.87 8.41 -0.56
CA GLY A 58 32.62 9.10 -1.62
C GLY A 58 33.03 10.50 -1.20
N VAL A 59 34.27 10.90 -1.55
CA VAL A 59 34.80 12.24 -1.24
C VAL A 59 34.84 13.16 -2.49
N HIS A 60 34.20 12.76 -3.58
CA HIS A 60 34.10 13.53 -4.80
C HIS A 60 32.72 14.13 -4.99
N THR A 61 32.62 15.20 -5.76
CA THR A 61 31.40 16.01 -5.94
C THR A 61 30.16 15.20 -6.32
N LEU A 62 30.29 14.19 -7.19
CA LEU A 62 29.11 13.37 -7.57
C LEU A 62 28.60 12.55 -6.36
N ALA A 63 29.48 11.99 -5.53
CA ALA A 63 29.08 11.26 -4.32
C ALA A 63 28.41 12.18 -3.29
N GLU A 64 28.90 13.41 -3.15
CA GLU A 64 28.28 14.42 -2.28
C GLU A 64 26.86 14.77 -2.78
N ARG A 65 26.68 14.98 -4.10
CA ARG A 65 25.36 15.25 -4.69
C ARG A 65 24.41 14.08 -4.55
N ALA A 66 24.86 12.86 -4.82
CA ALA A 66 24.06 11.66 -4.68
C ALA A 66 23.62 11.46 -3.22
N THR A 67 24.54 11.65 -2.26
CA THR A 67 24.24 11.57 -0.81
C THR A 67 23.21 12.63 -0.41
N ALA A 68 23.42 13.88 -0.83
CA ALA A 68 22.49 14.95 -0.50
C ALA A 68 21.10 14.69 -1.07
N ALA A 69 20.99 14.19 -2.31
CA ALA A 69 19.71 13.86 -2.93
C ALA A 69 19.01 12.67 -2.24
N TYR A 70 19.77 11.65 -1.84
CA TYR A 70 19.26 10.48 -1.14
C TYR A 70 18.71 10.85 0.25
N GLU A 71 19.46 11.61 1.04
CA GLU A 71 19.02 12.04 2.37
C GLU A 71 17.91 13.10 2.31
N ALA A 72 17.90 13.96 1.28
CA ALA A 72 16.77 14.85 1.01
C ALA A 72 15.50 14.08 0.69
N ALA A 73 15.61 12.95 -0.03
CA ALA A 73 14.46 12.07 -0.27
C ALA A 73 13.93 11.46 1.04
N ARG A 74 14.80 11.06 1.97
CA ARG A 74 14.40 10.59 3.31
C ARG A 74 13.66 11.67 4.09
N GLU A 75 14.16 12.89 4.09
CA GLU A 75 13.51 14.01 4.75
C GLU A 75 12.16 14.36 4.13
N ARG A 76 12.04 14.21 2.80
CA ARG A 76 10.76 14.35 2.10
C ARG A 76 9.72 13.33 2.57
N VAL A 77 10.13 12.06 2.70
CA VAL A 77 9.28 11.01 3.26
C VAL A 77 8.89 11.35 4.71
N ARG A 78 9.86 11.72 5.55
CA ARG A 78 9.61 12.12 6.94
C ARG A 78 8.51 13.19 7.03
N SER A 79 8.65 14.24 6.23
CA SER A 79 7.67 15.33 6.20
C SER A 79 6.29 14.88 5.71
N PHE A 80 6.25 14.06 4.66
CA PHE A 80 5.02 13.59 4.03
C PHE A 80 4.15 12.75 4.96
N ILE A 81 4.76 11.91 5.79
CA ILE A 81 4.04 11.08 6.78
C ILE A 81 4.01 11.71 8.18
N ASN A 82 4.54 12.91 8.36
CA ASN A 82 4.69 13.60 9.64
C ASN A 82 5.42 12.77 10.71
N ALA A 83 6.50 12.05 10.32
CA ALA A 83 7.37 11.40 11.28
C ALA A 83 8.16 12.43 12.09
N ALA A 84 8.48 12.14 13.36
CA ALA A 84 9.18 13.08 14.25
C ALA A 84 10.64 13.30 13.81
N SER A 85 11.28 12.27 13.25
CA SER A 85 12.69 12.28 12.87
C SER A 85 12.92 11.50 11.59
N SER A 86 13.90 11.89 10.77
CA SER A 86 14.37 11.10 9.63
C SER A 86 15.00 9.76 10.04
N ARG A 87 15.39 9.62 11.32
CA ARG A 87 15.87 8.37 11.91
C ARG A 87 14.79 7.29 11.99
N GLU A 88 13.51 7.69 11.92
CA GLU A 88 12.32 6.81 11.90
C GLU A 88 11.94 6.32 10.49
N VAL A 89 12.65 6.76 9.45
CA VAL A 89 12.35 6.46 8.04
C VAL A 89 13.41 5.53 7.48
N LEU A 90 13.05 4.28 7.22
CA LEU A 90 13.91 3.25 6.64
C LEU A 90 13.48 2.99 5.20
N PHE A 91 14.39 3.11 4.24
CA PHE A 91 14.12 2.69 2.88
C PHE A 91 14.14 1.16 2.77
N THR A 92 13.13 0.62 2.09
CA THR A 92 12.95 -0.80 1.84
C THR A 92 12.67 -1.04 0.37
N ARG A 93 12.53 -2.29 -0.06
CA ARG A 93 12.08 -2.62 -1.43
C ARG A 93 10.56 -2.44 -1.62
N GLY A 94 9.81 -2.25 -0.53
CA GLY A 94 8.36 -2.09 -0.52
C GLY A 94 7.76 -2.54 0.80
N THR A 95 6.44 -2.44 0.92
CA THR A 95 5.65 -2.83 2.09
C THR A 95 5.98 -4.23 2.60
N THR A 96 6.08 -5.20 1.70
CA THR A 96 6.38 -6.61 2.03
C THR A 96 7.69 -6.72 2.81
N THR A 97 8.76 -6.03 2.38
CA THR A 97 10.04 -6.03 3.08
C THR A 97 9.91 -5.43 4.48
N GLY A 98 9.25 -4.27 4.60
CA GLY A 98 9.03 -3.62 5.89
C GLY A 98 8.28 -4.51 6.87
N LEU A 99 7.18 -5.12 6.44
CA LEU A 99 6.39 -6.03 7.28
C LEU A 99 7.17 -7.29 7.69
N ASN A 100 8.02 -7.84 6.80
CA ASN A 100 8.90 -8.94 7.15
C ASN A 100 9.93 -8.55 8.22
N TRP A 101 10.51 -7.34 8.13
CA TRP A 101 11.45 -6.87 9.15
C TRP A 101 10.79 -6.73 10.52
N VAL A 102 9.57 -6.19 10.57
CA VAL A 102 8.81 -6.09 11.83
C VAL A 102 8.41 -7.48 12.36
N ALA A 103 8.01 -8.41 11.49
CA ALA A 103 7.69 -9.78 11.91
C ALA A 103 8.92 -10.53 12.44
N GLN A 104 10.12 -10.26 11.91
CA GLN A 104 11.37 -10.81 12.45
C GLN A 104 11.66 -10.22 13.84
N PHE A 105 11.53 -8.92 14.02
CA PHE A 105 11.63 -8.26 15.33
C PHE A 105 10.64 -8.84 16.34
N ALA A 106 9.41 -9.12 15.91
CA ALA A 106 8.41 -9.78 16.73
C ALA A 106 8.85 -11.21 17.11
N ALA A 107 9.40 -11.98 16.17
CA ALA A 107 9.86 -13.33 16.41
C ALA A 107 11.01 -13.43 17.44
N GLU A 108 11.79 -12.35 17.63
CA GLU A 108 12.83 -12.28 18.67
C GLU A 108 12.24 -12.07 20.08
N ARG A 109 10.96 -11.69 20.19
CA ARG A 109 10.29 -11.29 21.44
C ARG A 109 9.15 -12.21 21.87
N LEU A 110 8.43 -12.76 20.89
CA LEU A 110 7.27 -13.61 21.14
C LEU A 110 7.66 -14.88 21.88
N GLN A 111 6.81 -15.29 22.81
CA GLN A 111 6.92 -16.50 23.61
C GLN A 111 5.76 -17.44 23.27
N PRO A 112 5.89 -18.77 23.56
CA PRO A 112 4.77 -19.69 23.44
C PRO A 112 3.56 -19.21 24.25
N GLY A 113 2.40 -19.11 23.58
CA GLY A 113 1.16 -18.64 24.15
C GLY A 113 0.87 -17.14 23.98
N ASP A 114 1.86 -16.35 23.57
CA ASP A 114 1.61 -14.98 23.10
C ASP A 114 0.74 -14.99 21.84
N GLU A 115 0.11 -13.86 21.54
CA GLU A 115 -0.81 -13.71 20.42
C GLU A 115 -0.37 -12.55 19.51
N VAL A 116 -0.47 -12.81 18.20
CA VAL A 116 -0.41 -11.78 17.14
C VAL A 116 -1.80 -11.69 16.54
N MET A 117 -2.36 -10.49 16.49
CA MET A 117 -3.70 -10.26 15.95
C MET A 117 -3.64 -9.58 14.58
N ILE A 118 -4.36 -10.14 13.61
CA ILE A 118 -4.53 -9.58 12.26
C ILE A 118 -6.00 -9.66 11.85
N SER A 119 -6.40 -8.97 10.78
CA SER A 119 -7.75 -9.14 10.23
C SER A 119 -7.81 -10.22 9.15
N ILE A 120 -9.03 -10.70 8.88
CA ILE A 120 -9.26 -11.67 7.78
C ILE A 120 -9.07 -11.01 6.39
N MET A 121 -9.06 -9.68 6.29
CA MET A 121 -8.92 -8.95 5.03
C MET A 121 -7.48 -8.57 4.67
N GLU A 122 -6.49 -9.06 5.42
CA GLU A 122 -5.11 -8.69 5.19
C GLU A 122 -4.57 -9.21 3.85
N HIS A 123 -3.73 -8.40 3.21
CA HIS A 123 -2.90 -8.84 2.09
C HIS A 123 -1.90 -9.91 2.56
N HIS A 124 -1.52 -10.85 1.69
CA HIS A 124 -0.56 -11.93 2.02
C HIS A 124 0.73 -11.39 2.66
N SER A 125 1.19 -10.21 2.28
CA SER A 125 2.37 -9.56 2.90
C SER A 125 2.18 -9.24 4.38
N ASN A 126 0.95 -9.14 4.85
CA ASN A 126 0.58 -8.91 6.25
C ASN A 126 -0.07 -10.14 6.90
N VAL A 127 0.04 -11.30 6.29
CA VAL A 127 -0.39 -12.61 6.84
C VAL A 127 0.80 -13.54 7.00
N ILE A 128 1.51 -13.83 5.91
CA ILE A 128 2.54 -14.87 5.86
C ILE A 128 3.70 -14.60 6.81
N PRO A 129 4.26 -13.37 6.92
CA PRO A 129 5.31 -13.09 7.89
C PRO A 129 4.90 -13.37 9.33
N TRP A 130 3.63 -13.08 9.68
CA TRP A 130 3.09 -13.34 11.01
C TRP A 130 2.84 -14.82 11.27
N GLN A 131 2.37 -15.57 10.25
CA GLN A 131 2.27 -17.03 10.34
C GLN A 131 3.65 -17.64 10.65
N GLU A 132 4.71 -17.18 9.95
CA GLU A 132 6.07 -17.67 10.17
C GLU A 132 6.64 -17.26 11.53
N ALA A 133 6.40 -16.04 11.99
CA ALA A 133 6.79 -15.60 13.33
C ALA A 133 6.12 -16.46 14.42
N CYS A 134 4.82 -16.68 14.32
CA CYS A 134 4.06 -17.53 15.25
C CYS A 134 4.52 -18.99 15.21
N ARG A 135 4.77 -19.53 14.02
CA ARG A 135 5.28 -20.90 13.84
C ARG A 135 6.64 -21.11 14.52
N LYS A 136 7.54 -20.12 14.42
CA LYS A 136 8.89 -20.17 15.01
C LYS A 136 8.87 -20.07 16.54
N THR A 137 7.94 -19.32 17.09
CA THR A 137 7.95 -18.95 18.52
C THR A 137 6.96 -19.75 19.36
N GLY A 138 6.00 -20.45 18.74
CA GLY A 138 4.87 -21.08 19.45
C GLY A 138 3.78 -20.08 19.85
N ALA A 139 3.85 -18.84 19.39
CA ALA A 139 2.77 -17.85 19.53
C ALA A 139 1.57 -18.23 18.64
N LYS A 140 0.44 -17.59 18.88
CA LYS A 140 -0.81 -17.84 18.14
C LYS A 140 -1.15 -16.67 17.23
N LEU A 141 -1.58 -16.98 16.00
CA LEU A 141 -2.17 -15.98 15.10
C LEU A 141 -3.68 -15.94 15.34
N VAL A 142 -4.21 -14.75 15.67
CA VAL A 142 -5.62 -14.51 15.99
C VAL A 142 -6.22 -13.62 14.89
N TYR A 143 -7.31 -14.07 14.28
CA TYR A 143 -8.00 -13.32 13.24
C TYR A 143 -9.20 -12.56 13.80
N VAL A 144 -9.32 -11.29 13.41
CA VAL A 144 -10.52 -10.47 13.57
C VAL A 144 -11.33 -10.56 12.28
N TYR A 145 -12.63 -10.80 12.43
CA TYR A 145 -13.54 -10.99 11.31
C TYR A 145 -14.27 -9.69 10.92
N LEU A 146 -15.20 -9.81 9.97
CA LEU A 146 -15.94 -8.68 9.44
C LEU A 146 -17.39 -8.70 9.93
N LYS A 147 -17.96 -7.49 10.03
CA LYS A 147 -19.36 -7.24 10.23
C LYS A 147 -19.80 -6.19 9.21
N ASP A 148 -20.85 -6.49 8.47
CA ASP A 148 -21.38 -5.60 7.41
C ASP A 148 -20.31 -5.15 6.37
N GLY A 149 -19.36 -6.05 6.08
CA GLY A 149 -18.29 -5.81 5.10
C GLY A 149 -17.14 -4.92 5.59
N ALA A 150 -17.11 -4.53 6.86
CA ALA A 150 -16.05 -3.77 7.51
C ALA A 150 -15.45 -4.57 8.69
N LEU A 151 -14.34 -4.09 9.27
CA LEU A 151 -13.72 -4.70 10.46
C LEU A 151 -14.73 -4.71 11.62
N ASP A 152 -14.98 -5.87 12.22
CA ASP A 152 -15.83 -5.98 13.41
C ASP A 152 -15.05 -5.51 14.65
N MET A 153 -15.32 -4.28 15.07
CA MET A 153 -14.67 -3.71 16.26
C MET A 153 -15.13 -4.36 17.57
N ASP A 154 -16.30 -5.01 17.61
CA ASP A 154 -16.73 -5.78 18.79
C ASP A 154 -15.94 -7.09 18.87
N ASP A 155 -15.73 -7.79 17.74
CA ASP A 155 -14.86 -8.97 17.67
C ASP A 155 -13.40 -8.60 18.01
N PHE A 156 -12.92 -7.45 17.50
CA PHE A 156 -11.59 -6.92 17.84
C PHE A 156 -11.42 -6.75 19.35
N ARG A 157 -12.34 -6.02 20.01
CA ARG A 157 -12.27 -5.78 21.46
C ARG A 157 -12.39 -7.07 22.28
N ALA A 158 -13.23 -8.01 21.83
CA ALA A 158 -13.43 -9.29 22.54
C ALA A 158 -12.18 -10.19 22.49
N LYS A 159 -11.37 -10.09 21.43
CA LYS A 159 -10.17 -10.90 21.24
C LYS A 159 -8.90 -10.27 21.78
N LEU A 160 -8.86 -8.92 21.86
CA LEU A 160 -7.71 -8.18 22.40
C LEU A 160 -7.54 -8.46 23.89
N ASN A 161 -6.37 -8.96 24.31
CA ASN A 161 -6.11 -9.36 25.68
C ASN A 161 -4.61 -9.23 26.04
N GLU A 162 -4.23 -9.52 27.27
CA GLU A 162 -2.88 -9.40 27.81
C GLU A 162 -1.80 -10.26 27.10
N ARG A 163 -2.22 -11.33 26.40
CA ARG A 163 -1.32 -12.15 25.57
C ARG A 163 -1.06 -11.54 24.21
N THR A 164 -1.90 -10.62 23.77
CA THR A 164 -1.69 -9.89 22.50
C THR A 164 -0.45 -9.03 22.63
N LYS A 165 0.58 -9.30 21.80
CA LYS A 165 1.85 -8.54 21.79
C LYS A 165 1.99 -7.68 20.55
N PHE A 166 1.43 -8.12 19.44
CA PHE A 166 1.40 -7.38 18.18
C PHE A 166 0.00 -7.42 17.58
N VAL A 167 -0.41 -6.28 17.04
CA VAL A 167 -1.59 -6.15 16.18
C VAL A 167 -1.10 -5.59 14.85
N SER A 168 -1.39 -6.29 13.75
CA SER A 168 -0.96 -5.84 12.41
C SER A 168 -2.16 -5.77 11.48
N LEU A 169 -2.50 -4.58 11.02
CA LEU A 169 -3.71 -4.32 10.24
C LEU A 169 -3.43 -3.41 9.03
N ALA A 170 -4.09 -3.71 7.92
CA ALA A 170 -4.17 -2.79 6.80
C ALA A 170 -4.94 -1.52 7.20
N HIS A 171 -4.41 -0.35 6.87
CA HIS A 171 -5.15 0.91 7.03
C HIS A 171 -6.34 0.98 6.06
N ALA A 172 -6.13 0.52 4.82
CA ALA A 172 -7.20 0.35 3.84
C ALA A 172 -7.05 -1.01 3.14
N SER A 173 -8.17 -1.72 2.95
CA SER A 173 -8.19 -3.03 2.30
C SER A 173 -7.94 -2.90 0.79
N ASN A 174 -7.02 -3.69 0.27
CA ASN A 174 -6.74 -3.76 -1.17
C ASN A 174 -7.82 -4.53 -1.97
N VAL A 175 -8.79 -5.14 -1.32
CA VAL A 175 -9.90 -5.87 -1.94
C VAL A 175 -11.23 -5.16 -1.70
N LEU A 176 -11.58 -4.94 -0.44
CA LEU A 176 -12.87 -4.40 -0.06
C LEU A 176 -12.93 -2.87 -0.11
N GLY A 177 -11.77 -2.20 -0.21
CA GLY A 177 -11.68 -0.75 -0.16
C GLY A 177 -11.99 -0.13 1.21
N VAL A 178 -12.27 -0.94 2.22
CA VAL A 178 -12.63 -0.47 3.57
C VAL A 178 -11.45 0.19 4.24
N ILE A 179 -11.69 1.34 4.87
CA ILE A 179 -10.72 2.09 5.66
C ILE A 179 -10.94 1.76 7.14
N ASN A 180 -9.91 1.23 7.79
CA ASN A 180 -9.96 0.82 9.19
C ASN A 180 -9.67 2.01 10.14
N PRO A 181 -10.32 2.06 11.33
CA PRO A 181 -10.15 3.14 12.29
C PRO A 181 -8.85 3.00 13.12
N ILE A 182 -7.70 3.17 12.44
CA ILE A 182 -6.37 2.90 13.01
C ILE A 182 -6.11 3.67 14.31
N LYS A 183 -6.52 4.93 14.39
CA LYS A 183 -6.32 5.75 15.59
C LYS A 183 -7.07 5.20 16.81
N GLU A 184 -8.30 4.73 16.64
CA GLU A 184 -9.06 4.06 17.72
C GLU A 184 -8.41 2.73 18.11
N ILE A 185 -7.98 1.96 17.11
CA ILE A 185 -7.30 0.69 17.29
C ILE A 185 -5.99 0.89 18.07
N ALA A 186 -5.19 1.91 17.74
CA ALA A 186 -3.96 2.23 18.45
C ALA A 186 -4.19 2.45 19.95
N GLN A 187 -5.22 3.20 20.31
CA GLN A 187 -5.57 3.44 21.72
C GLN A 187 -5.88 2.15 22.47
N LEU A 188 -6.64 1.25 21.85
CA LEU A 188 -6.99 -0.05 22.44
C LEU A 188 -5.77 -0.96 22.58
N VAL A 189 -4.94 -1.02 21.54
CA VAL A 189 -3.73 -1.84 21.47
C VAL A 189 -2.72 -1.40 22.54
N HIS A 190 -2.47 -0.11 22.67
CA HIS A 190 -1.52 0.44 23.63
C HIS A 190 -2.00 0.28 25.08
N GLN A 191 -3.32 0.32 25.32
CA GLN A 191 -3.88 0.00 26.67
C GLN A 191 -3.56 -1.41 27.13
N GLN A 192 -3.35 -2.36 26.20
CA GLN A 192 -2.93 -3.73 26.50
C GLN A 192 -1.41 -3.90 26.52
N GLY A 193 -0.62 -2.84 26.26
CA GLY A 193 0.83 -2.91 26.18
C GLY A 193 1.34 -3.63 24.91
N ALA A 194 0.50 -3.79 23.90
CA ALA A 194 0.85 -4.36 22.61
C ALA A 194 1.34 -3.29 21.63
N LEU A 195 1.99 -3.71 20.54
CA LEU A 195 2.47 -2.85 19.47
C LEU A 195 1.54 -2.92 18.24
N LEU A 196 1.33 -1.76 17.60
CA LEU A 196 0.53 -1.62 16.39
C LEU A 196 1.40 -1.47 15.16
N VAL A 197 1.23 -2.39 14.21
CA VAL A 197 1.85 -2.39 12.89
C VAL A 197 0.78 -2.07 11.85
N VAL A 198 1.02 -1.08 11.01
CA VAL A 198 0.05 -0.63 10.00
C VAL A 198 0.60 -0.91 8.60
N ASP A 199 -0.13 -1.71 7.84
CA ASP A 199 0.06 -1.83 6.40
C ASP A 199 -0.61 -0.63 5.71
N GLY A 200 0.21 0.34 5.32
CA GLY A 200 -0.19 1.58 4.67
C GLY A 200 -0.22 1.53 3.14
N ALA A 201 -0.04 0.35 2.53
CA ALA A 201 0.13 0.23 1.08
C ALA A 201 -1.04 0.81 0.28
N GLN A 202 -2.27 0.72 0.79
CA GLN A 202 -3.49 1.21 0.14
C GLN A 202 -4.04 2.51 0.78
N SER A 203 -3.38 3.07 1.78
CA SER A 203 -3.78 4.37 2.35
C SER A 203 -2.87 5.50 1.93
N ILE A 204 -1.55 5.27 1.88
CA ILE A 204 -0.57 6.31 1.54
C ILE A 204 -0.82 6.99 0.18
N PRO A 205 -1.32 6.31 -0.89
CA PRO A 205 -1.60 6.96 -2.16
C PRO A 205 -2.83 7.86 -2.13
N HIS A 206 -3.78 7.61 -1.23
CA HIS A 206 -5.17 8.04 -1.34
C HIS A 206 -5.58 9.06 -0.30
N MET A 207 -4.87 9.15 0.82
CA MET A 207 -5.21 10.05 1.92
C MET A 207 -3.98 10.59 2.62
N LYS A 208 -4.15 11.73 3.29
CA LYS A 208 -3.10 12.26 4.16
C LYS A 208 -2.80 11.30 5.31
N ILE A 209 -1.54 10.98 5.49
CA ILE A 209 -1.05 10.14 6.58
C ILE A 209 -0.27 11.01 7.58
N ASP A 210 -0.60 10.84 8.84
CA ASP A 210 0.11 11.41 9.98
C ASP A 210 0.37 10.29 10.98
N VAL A 211 1.60 9.75 10.96
CA VAL A 211 1.96 8.59 11.78
C VAL A 211 1.97 8.90 13.27
N GLN A 212 2.17 10.17 13.64
CA GLN A 212 2.11 10.62 15.04
C GLN A 212 0.64 10.69 15.52
N ASP A 213 -0.27 11.22 14.70
CA ASP A 213 -1.70 11.27 15.02
C ASP A 213 -2.36 9.90 15.01
N LEU A 214 -1.95 9.02 14.10
CA LEU A 214 -2.38 7.62 14.09
C LEU A 214 -1.85 6.81 15.27
N ASP A 215 -0.77 7.29 15.90
CA ASP A 215 -0.01 6.61 16.96
C ASP A 215 0.42 5.19 16.55
N ALA A 216 0.79 5.02 15.28
CA ALA A 216 1.33 3.76 14.77
C ALA A 216 2.75 3.53 15.32
N ASP A 217 3.03 2.31 15.77
CA ASP A 217 4.39 1.94 16.19
C ASP A 217 5.27 1.64 14.97
N PHE A 218 4.66 1.01 13.94
CA PHE A 218 5.25 0.79 12.63
C PHE A 218 4.24 1.09 11.53
N PHE A 219 4.70 1.65 10.42
CA PHE A 219 3.89 1.92 9.23
C PHE A 219 4.69 1.61 7.97
N ALA A 220 4.20 0.70 7.12
CA ALA A 220 4.92 0.27 5.91
C ALA A 220 4.15 0.62 4.64
N PHE A 221 4.86 1.08 3.60
CA PHE A 221 4.24 1.36 2.30
C PHE A 221 5.21 1.17 1.12
N SER A 222 4.66 1.20 -0.10
CA SER A 222 5.38 0.98 -1.36
C SER A 222 5.24 2.17 -2.30
N GLY A 223 6.35 2.60 -2.89
CA GLY A 223 6.38 3.72 -3.83
C GLY A 223 5.55 3.50 -5.09
N HIS A 224 5.54 2.26 -5.62
CA HIS A 224 4.87 1.95 -6.89
C HIS A 224 3.34 2.08 -6.84
N LYS A 225 2.74 2.22 -5.67
CA LYS A 225 1.29 2.44 -5.50
C LYS A 225 0.91 3.91 -5.33
N MET A 226 1.91 4.80 -5.20
CA MET A 226 1.72 6.23 -4.98
C MET A 226 2.45 7.07 -6.05
N ALA A 227 2.26 6.72 -7.31
CA ALA A 227 2.89 7.34 -8.48
C ALA A 227 4.43 7.27 -8.51
N GLY A 228 5.05 6.58 -7.57
CA GLY A 228 6.50 6.39 -7.45
C GLY A 228 7.02 5.14 -8.16
N PRO A 229 8.34 4.93 -8.21
CA PRO A 229 8.94 3.79 -8.88
C PRO A 229 8.72 2.48 -8.13
N THR A 230 8.88 1.36 -8.84
CA THR A 230 8.97 0.01 -8.27
C THR A 230 10.30 -0.18 -7.52
N GLY A 231 10.36 -1.14 -6.60
CA GLY A 231 11.61 -1.51 -5.93
C GLY A 231 12.06 -0.52 -4.85
N ILE A 232 11.19 0.40 -4.45
CA ILE A 232 11.38 1.31 -3.32
C ILE A 232 10.11 1.37 -2.48
N GLY A 233 10.27 1.41 -1.19
CA GLY A 233 9.24 1.62 -0.19
C GLY A 233 9.84 2.11 1.11
N VAL A 234 9.02 2.21 2.13
CA VAL A 234 9.42 2.74 3.43
C VAL A 234 8.85 1.85 4.54
N LEU A 235 9.66 1.65 5.56
CA LEU A 235 9.21 1.29 6.89
C LEU A 235 9.45 2.49 7.80
N TYR A 236 8.37 3.05 8.34
CA TYR A 236 8.41 3.94 9.49
C TYR A 236 8.36 3.09 10.77
N GLY A 237 9.11 3.46 11.77
CA GLY A 237 9.01 2.92 13.12
C GLY A 237 9.37 3.99 14.14
N LYS A 238 8.73 3.96 15.32
CA LYS A 238 9.13 4.82 16.44
C LYS A 238 10.60 4.60 16.77
N GLU A 239 11.36 5.67 16.95
CA GLU A 239 12.82 5.62 17.13
C GLU A 239 13.26 4.65 18.23
N GLU A 240 12.57 4.67 19.38
CA GLU A 240 12.85 3.78 20.50
C GLU A 240 12.64 2.29 20.20
N LEU A 241 11.75 1.95 19.26
CA LEU A 241 11.54 0.59 18.80
C LEU A 241 12.60 0.18 17.79
N LEU A 242 12.91 1.07 16.85
CA LEU A 242 13.96 0.84 15.85
C LEU A 242 15.35 0.67 16.50
N GLU A 243 15.64 1.40 17.57
CA GLU A 243 16.89 1.21 18.35
C GLU A 243 16.99 -0.21 18.92
N GLN A 244 15.86 -0.80 19.34
CA GLN A 244 15.79 -2.15 19.88
C GLN A 244 15.82 -3.24 18.81
N MET A 245 15.50 -2.93 17.54
CA MET A 245 15.51 -3.91 16.45
C MET A 245 16.93 -4.27 16.06
N SER A 246 17.19 -5.57 15.90
CA SER A 246 18.39 -6.05 15.23
C SER A 246 18.34 -5.72 13.73
N PRO A 247 19.50 -5.40 13.08
CA PRO A 247 19.53 -5.36 11.62
C PRO A 247 19.06 -6.69 11.01
N VAL A 248 18.39 -6.61 9.88
CA VAL A 248 17.86 -7.81 9.18
C VAL A 248 18.79 -8.24 8.05
N GLU A 249 19.38 -7.27 7.38
CA GLU A 249 20.37 -7.50 6.31
C GLU A 249 21.73 -7.01 6.80
N PHE A 250 22.78 -7.77 6.46
CA PHE A 250 24.14 -7.52 6.92
C PHE A 250 25.09 -7.35 5.74
N GLY A 251 26.03 -6.41 5.84
CA GLY A 251 26.99 -6.15 4.77
C GLY A 251 27.72 -4.81 4.94
N GLY A 252 28.22 -4.28 3.84
CA GLY A 252 28.79 -2.94 3.82
C GLY A 252 27.73 -1.86 4.06
N GLU A 253 28.14 -0.65 4.28
CA GLU A 253 27.36 0.56 4.58
C GLU A 253 26.71 0.60 5.97
N MET A 254 26.13 -0.50 6.48
CA MET A 254 25.39 -0.53 7.73
C MET A 254 26.26 -0.72 8.98
N ILE A 255 27.55 -1.00 8.81
CA ILE A 255 28.52 -1.26 9.87
C ILE A 255 29.22 0.02 10.33
N ASP A 256 29.64 0.06 11.60
CA ASP A 256 30.56 1.03 12.17
C ASP A 256 31.98 0.46 12.18
N PHE A 257 32.24 -0.60 12.95
CA PHE A 257 33.51 -1.34 12.96
C PHE A 257 33.30 -2.81 12.66
N VAL A 258 34.27 -3.42 11.95
CA VAL A 258 34.28 -4.84 11.66
C VAL A 258 35.61 -5.43 12.11
N TYR A 259 35.56 -6.44 12.96
CA TYR A 259 36.68 -7.24 13.45
C TYR A 259 36.58 -8.67 12.91
N GLU A 260 37.56 -9.51 13.19
CA GLU A 260 37.56 -10.88 12.67
C GLU A 260 36.36 -11.72 13.15
N GLN A 261 35.87 -11.49 14.37
CA GLN A 261 34.83 -12.31 15.00
C GLN A 261 33.54 -11.53 15.32
N GLU A 262 33.56 -10.20 15.21
CA GLU A 262 32.44 -9.35 15.59
C GLU A 262 32.37 -8.06 14.75
N ALA A 263 31.20 -7.44 14.74
CA ALA A 263 31.00 -6.14 14.11
C ALA A 263 30.04 -5.28 14.95
N THR A 264 30.17 -3.97 14.80
CA THR A 264 29.21 -3.00 15.35
C THR A 264 28.48 -2.31 14.22
N TRP A 265 27.28 -1.82 14.53
CA TRP A 265 26.37 -1.23 13.56
C TRP A 265 26.40 0.29 13.65
N LYS A 266 26.14 0.96 12.53
CA LYS A 266 25.85 2.39 12.51
C LYS A 266 24.59 2.71 13.32
N GLU A 267 24.40 3.97 13.60
CA GLU A 267 23.16 4.51 14.16
C GLU A 267 22.01 4.46 13.15
N LEU A 268 20.78 4.71 13.62
CA LEU A 268 19.60 4.89 12.78
C LEU A 268 19.76 6.07 11.80
N PRO A 269 19.25 5.99 10.60
CA PRO A 269 18.56 4.83 10.00
C PRO A 269 19.51 3.83 9.33
N TRP A 270 20.79 4.15 9.20
CA TRP A 270 21.76 3.45 8.34
C TRP A 270 22.10 2.03 8.79
N LYS A 271 21.85 1.67 10.06
CA LYS A 271 22.01 0.26 10.50
C LYS A 271 21.09 -0.73 9.79
N PHE A 272 20.04 -0.25 9.10
CA PHE A 272 19.12 -1.08 8.31
C PHE A 272 19.38 -1.01 6.80
N GLU A 273 20.38 -0.27 6.36
CA GLU A 273 20.65 -0.05 4.95
C GLU A 273 21.97 -0.73 4.53
N ALA A 274 21.93 -2.07 4.40
CA ALA A 274 23.06 -2.86 3.98
C ALA A 274 23.29 -2.79 2.46
N GLY A 275 24.55 -2.58 2.05
CA GLY A 275 24.95 -2.49 0.65
C GLY A 275 24.63 -1.13 0.02
N THR A 276 24.87 -1.01 -1.28
CA THR A 276 24.55 0.20 -2.03
C THR A 276 23.03 0.35 -2.15
N PRO A 277 22.42 1.44 -1.62
CA PRO A 277 20.97 1.59 -1.60
C PRO A 277 20.40 1.94 -2.99
N ASN A 278 19.07 1.89 -3.10
CA ASN A 278 18.34 2.29 -4.30
C ASN A 278 18.17 3.83 -4.36
N MET A 279 19.25 4.55 -4.70
CA MET A 279 19.23 6.02 -4.77
C MET A 279 18.21 6.54 -5.78
N ALA A 280 18.20 5.97 -6.99
CA ALA A 280 17.28 6.36 -8.05
C ALA A 280 15.82 6.16 -7.63
N GLY A 281 15.53 5.05 -6.93
CA GLY A 281 14.21 4.77 -6.37
C GLY A 281 13.80 5.78 -5.30
N ALA A 282 14.69 6.12 -4.37
CA ALA A 282 14.44 7.10 -3.32
C ALA A 282 14.18 8.50 -3.90
N ILE A 283 15.00 8.94 -4.86
CA ILE A 283 14.84 10.22 -5.57
C ILE A 283 13.50 10.24 -6.34
N GLY A 284 13.17 9.15 -7.04
CA GLY A 284 11.90 9.02 -7.74
C GLY A 284 10.70 9.03 -6.78
N LEU A 285 10.82 8.42 -5.60
CA LEU A 285 9.79 8.46 -4.56
C LEU A 285 9.58 9.88 -4.03
N ALA A 286 10.66 10.63 -3.78
CA ALA A 286 10.57 12.04 -3.39
C ALA A 286 9.86 12.88 -4.45
N ALA A 287 10.18 12.68 -5.72
CA ALA A 287 9.51 13.38 -6.84
C ALA A 287 8.01 13.00 -6.92
N ALA A 288 7.63 11.76 -6.59
CA ALA A 288 6.24 11.35 -6.51
C ALA A 288 5.52 12.03 -5.33
N ILE A 289 6.16 12.13 -4.17
CA ILE A 289 5.63 12.86 -3.01
C ILE A 289 5.38 14.33 -3.37
N ASP A 290 6.37 15.00 -4.00
CA ASP A 290 6.22 16.38 -4.43
C ASP A 290 5.04 16.55 -5.42
N TYR A 291 4.87 15.60 -6.34
CA TYR A 291 3.77 15.59 -7.29
C TYR A 291 2.39 15.47 -6.59
N LEU A 292 2.27 14.55 -5.65
CA LEU A 292 1.02 14.32 -4.91
C LEU A 292 0.69 15.49 -3.96
N GLU A 293 1.69 16.09 -3.32
CA GLU A 293 1.46 17.26 -2.46
C GLU A 293 1.11 18.52 -3.27
N ASP A 294 1.66 18.70 -4.46
CA ASP A 294 1.27 19.79 -5.36
C ASP A 294 -0.20 19.66 -5.81
N LEU A 295 -0.72 18.43 -5.96
CA LEU A 295 -2.15 18.17 -6.19
C LEU A 295 -2.99 18.37 -4.92
N GLY A 296 -2.39 18.11 -3.76
CA GLY A 296 -3.02 18.16 -2.44
C GLY A 296 -3.70 16.84 -2.05
N MET A 297 -3.24 16.21 -0.98
CA MET A 297 -3.75 14.91 -0.53
C MET A 297 -5.25 14.94 -0.17
N ASP A 298 -5.74 16.04 0.38
CA ASP A 298 -7.17 16.21 0.67
C ASP A 298 -8.00 16.31 -0.62
N ALA A 299 -7.48 16.98 -1.64
CA ALA A 299 -8.13 17.08 -2.95
C ALA A 299 -8.15 15.73 -3.68
N ILE A 300 -7.07 14.93 -3.55
CA ILE A 300 -7.00 13.57 -4.05
C ILE A 300 -8.06 12.69 -3.38
N ALA A 301 -8.11 12.69 -2.05
CA ALA A 301 -9.11 11.93 -1.28
C ALA A 301 -10.54 12.33 -1.68
N GLN A 302 -10.83 13.62 -1.83
CA GLN A 302 -12.14 14.09 -2.24
C GLN A 302 -12.49 13.67 -3.67
N HIS A 303 -11.55 13.77 -4.61
CA HIS A 303 -11.75 13.31 -5.99
C HIS A 303 -12.13 11.82 -6.06
N GLU A 304 -11.42 10.98 -5.31
CA GLU A 304 -11.74 9.55 -5.27
C GLU A 304 -13.10 9.28 -4.62
N GLN A 305 -13.45 10.00 -3.56
CA GLN A 305 -14.79 9.92 -2.95
C GLN A 305 -15.88 10.33 -3.94
N ASP A 306 -15.66 11.38 -4.74
CA ASP A 306 -16.60 11.82 -5.75
C ASP A 306 -16.78 10.76 -6.86
N LEU A 307 -15.68 10.10 -7.30
CA LEU A 307 -15.73 9.00 -8.26
C LEU A 307 -16.50 7.80 -7.71
N ILE A 308 -16.23 7.40 -6.46
CA ILE A 308 -16.94 6.29 -5.81
C ILE A 308 -18.42 6.62 -5.63
N ALA A 309 -18.74 7.80 -5.15
CA ALA A 309 -20.14 8.24 -5.00
C ALA A 309 -20.91 8.25 -6.34
N TYR A 310 -20.21 8.50 -7.45
CA TYR A 310 -20.77 8.49 -8.79
C TYR A 310 -20.95 7.09 -9.36
N VAL A 311 -19.92 6.23 -9.25
CA VAL A 311 -19.93 4.92 -9.92
C VAL A 311 -20.65 3.84 -9.10
N PHE A 312 -20.60 3.89 -7.79
CA PHE A 312 -21.11 2.85 -6.91
C PHE A 312 -22.61 2.55 -7.13
N PRO A 313 -23.53 3.58 -7.14
CA PRO A 313 -24.93 3.32 -7.40
C PRO A 313 -25.19 2.81 -8.83
N LYS A 314 -24.37 3.19 -9.80
CA LYS A 314 -24.48 2.67 -11.18
C LYS A 314 -24.08 1.19 -11.24
N LEU A 315 -23.02 0.79 -10.55
CA LEU A 315 -22.65 -0.62 -10.43
C LEU A 315 -23.71 -1.44 -9.69
N GLN A 316 -24.33 -0.89 -8.63
CA GLN A 316 -25.43 -1.55 -7.92
C GLN A 316 -26.67 -1.74 -8.82
N ALA A 317 -26.87 -0.90 -9.82
CA ALA A 317 -27.96 -1.01 -10.77
C ALA A 317 -27.72 -2.06 -11.88
N VAL A 318 -26.48 -2.52 -12.05
CA VAL A 318 -26.18 -3.61 -13.01
C VAL A 318 -26.76 -4.92 -12.46
N GLU A 319 -27.70 -5.48 -13.19
CA GLU A 319 -28.39 -6.71 -12.79
C GLU A 319 -27.42 -7.89 -12.68
N GLY A 320 -27.48 -8.63 -11.57
CA GLY A 320 -26.62 -9.77 -11.29
C GLY A 320 -25.22 -9.38 -10.80
N LEU A 321 -24.94 -8.07 -10.54
CA LEU A 321 -23.67 -7.65 -10.00
C LEU A 321 -23.71 -7.59 -8.47
N THR A 322 -22.78 -8.31 -7.83
CA THR A 322 -22.59 -8.29 -6.38
C THR A 322 -21.34 -7.52 -6.03
N ILE A 323 -21.46 -6.45 -5.20
CA ILE A 323 -20.32 -5.66 -4.68
C ILE A 323 -19.98 -6.15 -3.27
N TYR A 324 -18.69 -6.39 -3.03
CA TYR A 324 -18.15 -6.82 -1.72
C TYR A 324 -17.66 -5.62 -0.90
N GLY A 325 -17.70 -5.78 0.44
CA GLY A 325 -17.30 -4.76 1.41
C GLY A 325 -18.44 -3.86 1.87
N SER A 326 -18.12 -2.89 2.71
CA SER A 326 -19.10 -1.98 3.31
C SER A 326 -19.90 -1.22 2.23
N GLN A 327 -21.20 -1.06 2.47
CA GLN A 327 -22.07 -0.21 1.65
C GLN A 327 -22.02 1.26 2.07
N ASP A 328 -21.37 1.57 3.20
CA ASP A 328 -21.12 2.94 3.64
C ASP A 328 -19.94 3.53 2.87
N LEU A 329 -20.22 4.43 1.94
CA LEU A 329 -19.22 5.03 1.06
C LEU A 329 -18.21 5.90 1.84
N ALA A 330 -18.57 6.44 3.02
CA ALA A 330 -17.66 7.21 3.86
C ALA A 330 -16.50 6.35 4.44
N GLN A 331 -16.68 5.04 4.46
CA GLN A 331 -15.67 4.07 4.93
C GLN A 331 -14.90 3.40 3.79
N ARG A 332 -15.02 3.90 2.56
CA ARG A 332 -14.38 3.28 1.38
C ARG A 332 -13.33 4.18 0.74
N SER A 333 -12.28 3.56 0.25
CA SER A 333 -11.33 4.12 -0.70
C SER A 333 -11.78 3.86 -2.15
N GLY A 334 -10.98 4.28 -3.12
CA GLY A 334 -11.20 4.09 -4.55
C GLY A 334 -11.16 2.63 -5.06
N VAL A 335 -11.43 1.63 -4.22
CA VAL A 335 -11.35 0.20 -4.58
C VAL A 335 -12.73 -0.46 -4.50
N ILE A 336 -13.14 -1.16 -5.57
CA ILE A 336 -14.41 -1.90 -5.63
C ILE A 336 -14.13 -3.32 -6.13
N ALA A 337 -14.40 -4.33 -5.28
CA ALA A 337 -14.43 -5.73 -5.67
C ALA A 337 -15.87 -6.16 -5.95
N PHE A 338 -16.08 -6.88 -7.04
CA PHE A 338 -17.39 -7.32 -7.46
C PHE A 338 -17.35 -8.63 -8.25
N ASN A 339 -18.50 -9.27 -8.41
CA ASN A 339 -18.73 -10.39 -9.32
C ASN A 339 -20.03 -10.21 -10.11
N LEU A 340 -20.09 -10.82 -11.30
CA LEU A 340 -21.31 -10.97 -12.07
C LEU A 340 -21.81 -12.41 -11.95
N ASP A 341 -23.09 -12.57 -11.70
CA ASP A 341 -23.74 -13.87 -11.53
C ASP A 341 -23.53 -14.77 -12.76
N GLY A 342 -23.14 -16.02 -12.50
CA GLY A 342 -22.93 -17.03 -13.55
C GLY A 342 -21.65 -16.87 -14.37
N LEU A 343 -20.85 -15.81 -14.18
CA LEU A 343 -19.62 -15.56 -14.92
C LEU A 343 -18.39 -15.70 -14.03
N HIS A 344 -17.34 -16.33 -14.57
CA HIS A 344 -16.07 -16.39 -13.85
C HIS A 344 -15.37 -15.03 -13.90
N PRO A 345 -14.80 -14.53 -12.78
CA PRO A 345 -14.15 -13.20 -12.73
C PRO A 345 -13.06 -12.97 -13.79
N HIS A 346 -12.31 -14.00 -14.19
CA HIS A 346 -11.32 -13.89 -15.26
C HIS A 346 -11.97 -13.65 -16.63
N ASP A 347 -13.12 -14.28 -16.90
CA ASP A 347 -13.85 -14.08 -18.16
C ASP A 347 -14.41 -12.67 -18.23
N VAL A 348 -14.95 -12.16 -17.11
CA VAL A 348 -15.41 -10.78 -16.98
C VAL A 348 -14.25 -9.80 -17.21
N ALA A 349 -13.10 -10.00 -16.56
CA ALA A 349 -11.94 -9.13 -16.73
C ALA A 349 -11.40 -9.16 -18.17
N THR A 350 -11.41 -10.33 -18.81
CA THR A 350 -11.01 -10.47 -20.22
C THR A 350 -11.97 -9.73 -21.14
N ALA A 351 -13.28 -9.83 -20.92
CA ALA A 351 -14.27 -9.10 -21.70
C ALA A 351 -14.16 -7.58 -21.53
N LEU A 352 -13.90 -7.11 -20.30
CA LEU A 352 -13.63 -5.69 -20.02
C LEU A 352 -12.37 -5.19 -20.74
N ASP A 353 -11.30 -5.99 -20.81
CA ASP A 353 -10.08 -5.64 -21.55
C ASP A 353 -10.33 -5.47 -23.05
N TYR A 354 -11.21 -6.29 -23.65
CA TYR A 354 -11.64 -6.08 -25.05
C TYR A 354 -12.36 -4.76 -25.27
N GLU A 355 -13.00 -4.20 -24.24
CA GLU A 355 -13.62 -2.88 -24.26
C GLU A 355 -12.64 -1.75 -23.81
N GLY A 356 -11.35 -2.04 -23.70
CA GLY A 356 -10.31 -1.08 -23.29
C GLY A 356 -10.27 -0.81 -21.79
N VAL A 357 -10.98 -1.56 -20.94
CA VAL A 357 -11.04 -1.34 -19.49
C VAL A 357 -10.16 -2.35 -18.77
N ALA A 358 -9.03 -1.89 -18.24
CA ALA A 358 -8.07 -2.70 -17.52
C ALA A 358 -8.44 -2.81 -16.03
N VAL A 359 -8.91 -3.99 -15.62
CA VAL A 359 -9.21 -4.36 -14.23
C VAL A 359 -8.41 -5.59 -13.83
N ARG A 360 -8.48 -5.98 -12.56
CA ARG A 360 -7.85 -7.20 -12.08
C ARG A 360 -8.88 -8.25 -11.68
N ALA A 361 -8.58 -9.53 -11.96
CA ALA A 361 -9.34 -10.66 -11.46
C ALA A 361 -8.45 -11.61 -10.65
N GLY A 362 -9.03 -12.27 -9.63
CA GLY A 362 -8.36 -13.29 -8.83
C GLY A 362 -8.54 -13.13 -7.32
N HIS A 363 -7.56 -13.62 -6.56
CA HIS A 363 -7.56 -13.56 -5.08
C HIS A 363 -7.03 -12.24 -4.53
N HIS A 364 -6.45 -11.38 -5.35
CA HIS A 364 -5.83 -10.09 -4.97
C HIS A 364 -4.82 -10.21 -3.83
N CYS A 365 -4.11 -11.34 -3.73
CA CYS A 365 -3.20 -11.68 -2.63
C CYS A 365 -3.89 -11.65 -1.24
N ALA A 366 -5.17 -12.04 -1.17
CA ALA A 366 -5.98 -12.09 0.05
C ALA A 366 -6.86 -13.36 0.08
N GLN A 367 -6.25 -14.53 -0.12
CA GLN A 367 -6.97 -15.81 -0.17
C GLN A 367 -7.82 -16.10 1.08
N PRO A 368 -7.36 -15.82 2.33
CA PRO A 368 -8.20 -16.01 3.51
C PRO A 368 -9.51 -15.22 3.45
N LEU A 369 -9.47 -13.97 2.95
CA LEU A 369 -10.66 -13.15 2.77
C LEU A 369 -11.62 -13.78 1.75
N LEU A 370 -11.12 -14.21 0.59
CA LEU A 370 -11.97 -14.80 -0.45
C LEU A 370 -12.63 -16.11 0.03
N THR A 371 -11.89 -16.92 0.81
CA THR A 371 -12.45 -18.10 1.47
C THR A 371 -13.55 -17.72 2.48
N TYR A 372 -13.32 -16.68 3.29
CA TYR A 372 -14.32 -16.15 4.23
C TYR A 372 -15.58 -15.63 3.52
N LEU A 373 -15.43 -14.95 2.38
CA LEU A 373 -16.53 -14.48 1.54
C LEU A 373 -17.21 -15.61 0.74
N GLN A 374 -16.67 -16.83 0.77
CA GLN A 374 -17.17 -18.02 0.05
C GLN A 374 -17.18 -17.82 -1.48
N VAL A 375 -16.18 -17.11 -2.01
CA VAL A 375 -16.02 -16.91 -3.45
C VAL A 375 -14.62 -17.33 -3.90
N PRO A 376 -14.50 -17.95 -5.10
CA PRO A 376 -13.20 -18.41 -5.60
C PRO A 376 -12.29 -17.26 -6.04
N ALA A 377 -12.87 -16.16 -6.51
CA ALA A 377 -12.18 -14.98 -7.01
C ALA A 377 -13.15 -13.79 -7.09
N THR A 378 -12.61 -12.58 -7.27
CA THR A 378 -13.41 -11.39 -7.62
C THR A 378 -12.75 -10.62 -8.76
N VAL A 379 -13.53 -9.81 -9.45
CA VAL A 379 -13.04 -8.69 -10.26
C VAL A 379 -12.82 -7.50 -9.32
N ARG A 380 -11.80 -6.70 -9.58
CA ARG A 380 -11.50 -5.49 -8.80
C ARG A 380 -11.21 -4.33 -9.75
N ALA A 381 -12.02 -3.30 -9.66
CA ALA A 381 -11.74 -1.98 -10.22
C ALA A 381 -11.16 -1.07 -9.12
N SER A 382 -10.12 -0.32 -9.43
CA SER A 382 -9.50 0.62 -8.50
C SER A 382 -9.15 1.91 -9.21
N PHE A 383 -9.62 3.03 -8.66
CA PHE A 383 -9.52 4.38 -9.20
C PHE A 383 -8.34 5.12 -8.60
N TYR A 384 -7.86 6.15 -9.31
CA TYR A 384 -6.80 7.03 -8.84
C TYR A 384 -6.91 8.43 -9.46
N ILE A 385 -5.95 9.30 -9.21
CA ILE A 385 -5.92 10.73 -9.51
C ILE A 385 -6.22 11.12 -10.96
N TYR A 386 -5.96 10.25 -11.92
CA TYR A 386 -6.18 10.49 -13.36
C TYR A 386 -7.45 9.86 -13.92
N ASN A 387 -8.22 9.14 -13.09
CA ASN A 387 -9.50 8.59 -13.53
C ASN A 387 -10.60 9.65 -13.48
N THR A 388 -11.56 9.53 -14.38
CA THR A 388 -12.60 10.51 -14.63
C THR A 388 -13.99 9.89 -14.49
N TYR A 389 -15.05 10.70 -14.50
CA TYR A 389 -16.42 10.20 -14.57
C TYR A 389 -16.69 9.42 -15.87
N ALA A 390 -16.03 9.81 -16.97
CA ALA A 390 -16.12 9.07 -18.24
C ALA A 390 -15.50 7.66 -18.12
N ASP A 391 -14.41 7.50 -17.35
CA ASP A 391 -13.84 6.18 -17.06
C ASP A 391 -14.82 5.32 -16.24
N CYS A 392 -15.56 5.93 -15.31
CA CYS A 392 -16.62 5.27 -14.55
C CYS A 392 -17.77 4.80 -15.45
N ASP A 393 -18.23 5.67 -16.35
CA ASP A 393 -19.29 5.32 -17.31
C ASP A 393 -18.83 4.19 -18.25
N LYS A 394 -17.60 4.29 -18.76
CA LYS A 394 -17.04 3.23 -19.63
C LYS A 394 -16.98 1.86 -18.91
N LEU A 395 -16.65 1.83 -17.62
CA LEU A 395 -16.67 0.59 -16.83
C LEU A 395 -18.09 -0.02 -16.79
N VAL A 396 -19.11 0.81 -16.51
CA VAL A 396 -20.52 0.35 -16.44
C VAL A 396 -21.00 -0.14 -17.80
N ASP A 397 -20.75 0.63 -18.86
CA ASP A 397 -21.13 0.28 -20.23
C ASP A 397 -20.46 -1.04 -20.68
N ALA A 398 -19.16 -1.21 -20.37
CA ALA A 398 -18.43 -2.43 -20.68
C ALA A 398 -18.96 -3.66 -19.91
N LEU A 399 -19.43 -3.47 -18.67
CA LEU A 399 -20.07 -4.54 -17.89
C LEU A 399 -21.42 -4.95 -18.51
N GLU A 400 -22.25 -4.01 -18.95
CA GLU A 400 -23.51 -4.34 -19.62
C GLU A 400 -23.26 -5.08 -20.94
N LYS A 401 -22.31 -4.63 -21.77
CA LYS A 401 -21.90 -5.35 -22.98
C LYS A 401 -21.37 -6.75 -22.69
N THR A 402 -20.62 -6.93 -21.62
CA THR A 402 -20.13 -8.23 -21.16
C THR A 402 -21.31 -9.17 -20.87
N LYS A 403 -22.33 -8.71 -20.16
CA LYS A 403 -23.56 -9.49 -19.90
C LYS A 403 -24.28 -9.86 -21.19
N GLU A 404 -24.47 -8.89 -22.09
CA GLU A 404 -25.14 -9.13 -23.38
C GLU A 404 -24.38 -10.19 -24.20
N PHE A 405 -23.06 -10.10 -24.26
CA PHE A 405 -22.20 -11.06 -24.95
C PHE A 405 -22.39 -12.48 -24.43
N PHE A 406 -22.29 -12.67 -23.12
CA PHE A 406 -22.44 -14.02 -22.54
C PHE A 406 -23.88 -14.52 -22.53
N ASN A 407 -24.90 -13.65 -22.40
CA ASN A 407 -26.32 -14.05 -22.50
C ASN A 407 -26.73 -14.41 -23.93
N GLY A 408 -26.09 -13.84 -24.96
CA GLY A 408 -26.34 -14.15 -26.36
C GLY A 408 -25.56 -15.35 -26.90
N ALA A 409 -24.59 -15.86 -26.14
CA ALA A 409 -23.74 -16.99 -26.49
C ALA A 409 -24.36 -18.36 -26.10
N PHE A 410 -25.46 -18.35 -25.38
CA PHE A 410 -26.25 -19.50 -24.95
C PHE A 410 -27.72 -19.27 -25.32
#